data_e511b987d2a4a42d563521c6d5a548a5
#
_entry.id   e511b987d2a4a42d563521c6d5a548a5
#
_cell.length_a   1.000
_cell.length_b   1.000
_cell.length_c   1.000
_cell.angle_alpha   90.00
_cell.angle_beta   90.00
_cell.angle_gamma   90.00
#
_symmetry.space_group_name_H-M   'P 1'
#
loop_
_entity.id
_entity.type
_entity.pdbx_description
1 polymer ?
#
loop_
_entity_poly.entity_id
_entity_poly.type
_entity_poly.pdbx_seq_one_letter_code
_entity_poly.pdbx_strand_id
1 'polypeptide(L)'
;MVSATKTSIAVFFLDCMSLSICIECREPAKRGDYMKMGNIRYGLVLVFRRASLLTFAILFCLTSGTAAAQRQTLLEYPSIHSPQVGLQGMVVSQNEIASEVGARILAEGGNAIDAAVAVGFALAVTLPRAGNIGGDGFLTAYVSGQKKVTVIDFRSTAPQNAKLEMFLDEKGEETDTASVGYRAAAVPGTVAGLELAHKQYGKLPWAQLIAPATALARDGVVLSADEAFVFGWGKKRLQASESAKGAFFKADGSGYRAGERLVQSDLAWTLDEIAKGGADAFYRGEIAARIEADMQQQGGLITRSDLAAYRAIEREPLSSTYRGYTIYTAPPASGGVTLLTMLNILENFDLSKYEPGSADAVHLLAETMRLGNRDRIAHLGDTAFAKVPLEGLISKKYAADRAKLIKPRKASKDAAIKAGNPADYESPSTTHYSVADSEGNLVSVTYTLGSDFGSGAMIAGTGILLNNQMNN
;
A
#
# COMPACT_ATOMS: atom_id res chain seq x y z
N MET A 1 32.79 25.01 -18.14
CA MET A 1 32.86 24.17 -16.92
C MET A 1 31.59 24.38 -16.14
N VAL A 2 30.60 23.53 -16.31
CA VAL A 2 29.34 23.58 -15.56
C VAL A 2 29.24 22.29 -14.79
N SER A 3 29.30 22.39 -13.46
CA SER A 3 29.16 21.30 -12.53
C SER A 3 27.69 20.94 -12.44
N ALA A 4 27.30 19.76 -12.93
CA ALA A 4 25.96 19.21 -12.75
C ALA A 4 25.90 18.50 -11.38
N THR A 5 25.19 19.08 -10.45
CA THR A 5 24.78 18.44 -9.19
C THR A 5 23.71 17.37 -9.50
N LYS A 6 24.09 16.11 -9.42
CA LYS A 6 23.16 14.98 -9.47
C LYS A 6 22.36 14.92 -8.18
N THR A 7 21.09 15.28 -8.22
CA THR A 7 20.14 14.99 -7.15
C THR A 7 19.65 13.55 -7.33
N SER A 8 20.20 12.63 -6.54
CA SER A 8 19.73 11.23 -6.54
C SER A 8 18.53 11.13 -5.60
N ILE A 9 17.37 10.85 -6.16
CA ILE A 9 16.17 10.47 -5.39
C ILE A 9 16.26 8.96 -5.23
N ALA A 10 16.48 8.49 -4.01
CA ALA A 10 16.51 7.07 -3.69
C ALA A 10 15.16 6.63 -3.14
N VAL A 11 14.52 5.73 -3.87
CA VAL A 11 13.39 4.93 -3.35
C VAL A 11 14.00 3.71 -2.67
N PHE A 12 13.78 3.54 -1.36
CA PHE A 12 14.33 2.43 -0.62
C PHE A 12 13.61 1.12 -0.98
N PHE A 13 14.33 0.20 -1.64
CA PHE A 13 14.10 -1.23 -1.58
C PHE A 13 15.18 -1.85 -0.71
N LEU A 14 14.79 -2.69 0.25
CA LEU A 14 15.71 -3.47 1.07
C LEU A 14 16.39 -4.53 0.20
N ASP A 15 17.69 -4.39 0.01
CA ASP A 15 18.52 -5.41 -0.60
C ASP A 15 19.22 -6.25 0.46
N CYS A 16 19.06 -7.56 0.34
CA CYS A 16 19.82 -8.56 1.09
C CYS A 16 21.03 -9.00 0.26
N MET A 17 22.19 -8.97 0.88
CA MET A 17 23.54 -9.18 0.32
C MET A 17 23.69 -10.49 -0.42
N SER A 18 24.28 -10.45 -1.61
CA SER A 18 24.95 -11.59 -2.26
C SER A 18 26.47 -11.36 -2.27
N LEU A 19 27.17 -12.31 -1.68
CA LEU A 19 28.63 -12.41 -1.67
C LEU A 19 29.12 -12.94 -3.03
N SER A 20 29.89 -12.16 -3.75
CA SER A 20 30.60 -12.64 -4.96
C SER A 20 32.03 -13.04 -4.60
N ILE A 21 32.37 -14.30 -4.79
CA ILE A 21 33.73 -14.81 -4.72
C ILE A 21 34.30 -14.78 -6.12
N CYS A 22 35.38 -14.02 -6.28
CA CYS A 22 36.17 -13.93 -7.51
C CYS A 22 37.26 -15.00 -7.48
N ILE A 23 37.26 -15.94 -8.43
CA ILE A 23 38.33 -16.90 -8.63
C ILE A 23 39.16 -16.41 -9.82
N GLU A 24 40.41 -16.09 -9.53
CA GLU A 24 41.42 -15.67 -10.51
C GLU A 24 42.02 -16.88 -11.22
N CYS A 25 41.88 -16.96 -12.55
CA CYS A 25 42.58 -17.95 -13.37
C CYS A 25 43.98 -17.46 -13.72
N ARG A 26 45.02 -18.25 -13.39
CA ARG A 26 46.39 -18.10 -13.92
C ARG A 26 46.65 -19.11 -15.05
N GLU A 27 47.20 -18.60 -16.10
CA GLU A 27 47.62 -19.30 -17.32
C GLU A 27 48.85 -20.22 -17.15
N PRO A 28 49.07 -21.17 -18.11
CA PRO A 28 50.08 -22.23 -17.97
C PRO A 28 51.43 -21.90 -18.56
N ALA A 29 52.48 -22.42 -17.95
CA ALA A 29 53.85 -22.34 -18.46
C ALA A 29 54.29 -23.63 -19.17
N LYS A 30 55.24 -23.42 -20.08
CA LYS A 30 55.69 -24.21 -21.23
C LYS A 30 56.45 -25.53 -20.90
N ARG A 31 56.45 -26.37 -21.96
CA ARG A 31 57.24 -27.59 -22.22
C ARG A 31 58.74 -27.48 -21.95
N GLY A 32 59.33 -28.60 -21.60
CA GLY A 32 60.72 -28.95 -21.86
C GLY A 32 61.27 -30.10 -21.06
N ASP A 33 61.68 -31.11 -21.81
CA ASP A 33 62.77 -32.07 -21.62
C ASP A 33 62.54 -33.48 -21.05
N TYR A 34 62.82 -34.40 -21.97
CA TYR A 34 63.01 -35.84 -21.80
C TYR A 34 64.38 -36.17 -21.12
N MET A 35 64.40 -37.17 -20.30
CA MET A 35 65.44 -38.23 -20.38
C MET A 35 65.12 -39.50 -19.58
N LYS A 36 65.44 -40.62 -20.21
CA LYS A 36 65.35 -42.03 -19.92
C LYS A 36 65.81 -42.47 -18.50
N MET A 37 65.20 -43.53 -18.02
CA MET A 37 65.75 -44.83 -17.49
C MET A 37 64.61 -45.56 -16.77
N GLY A 38 64.22 -46.76 -17.15
CA GLY A 38 64.89 -47.99 -16.80
C GLY A 38 63.84 -48.90 -16.19
N ASN A 39 63.45 -50.04 -16.90
CA ASN A 39 62.65 -51.12 -16.44
C ASN A 39 63.01 -51.68 -15.08
N ILE A 40 62.07 -51.75 -14.14
CA ILE A 40 61.96 -52.81 -13.10
C ILE A 40 60.60 -52.65 -12.39
N ARG A 41 59.88 -53.79 -12.24
CA ARG A 41 58.67 -53.96 -11.40
C ARG A 41 57.27 -53.70 -12.03
N TYR A 42 56.93 -54.52 -13.01
CA TYR A 42 55.57 -54.59 -13.55
C TYR A 42 54.53 -55.29 -12.65
N GLY A 43 54.89 -55.85 -11.52
CA GLY A 43 53.98 -56.60 -10.66
C GLY A 43 53.31 -55.78 -9.55
N LEU A 44 53.98 -54.76 -8.99
CA LEU A 44 53.45 -54.02 -7.83
C LEU A 44 52.56 -52.80 -8.24
N VAL A 45 52.81 -52.29 -9.43
CA VAL A 45 52.09 -51.09 -9.95
C VAL A 45 50.63 -51.39 -10.35
N LEU A 46 50.33 -52.64 -10.74
CA LEU A 46 48.98 -53.03 -11.12
C LEU A 46 48.04 -53.20 -9.91
N VAL A 47 48.54 -53.62 -8.76
CA VAL A 47 47.73 -53.78 -7.54
C VAL A 47 47.44 -52.40 -6.93
N PHE A 48 48.43 -51.49 -6.90
CA PHE A 48 48.20 -50.11 -6.43
C PHE A 48 47.31 -49.28 -7.36
N ARG A 49 47.40 -49.47 -8.68
CA ARG A 49 46.47 -48.80 -9.63
C ARG A 49 45.02 -49.27 -9.50
N ARG A 50 44.81 -50.58 -9.23
CA ARG A 50 43.43 -51.07 -8.99
C ARG A 50 42.85 -50.65 -7.65
N ALA A 51 43.69 -50.58 -6.59
CA ALA A 51 43.28 -50.07 -5.30
C ALA A 51 42.97 -48.54 -5.36
N SER A 52 43.80 -47.76 -6.05
CA SER A 52 43.59 -46.31 -6.22
C SER A 52 42.35 -46.00 -7.07
N LEU A 53 42.07 -46.81 -8.11
CA LEU A 53 40.83 -46.65 -8.92
C LEU A 53 39.57 -47.04 -8.15
N LEU A 54 39.63 -48.07 -7.30
CA LEU A 54 38.52 -48.42 -6.42
C LEU A 54 38.28 -47.35 -5.33
N THR A 55 39.35 -46.80 -4.72
CA THR A 55 39.22 -45.73 -3.73
C THR A 55 38.70 -44.43 -4.36
N PHE A 56 39.14 -44.10 -5.58
CA PHE A 56 38.61 -42.93 -6.32
C PHE A 56 37.15 -43.12 -6.76
N ALA A 57 36.76 -44.35 -7.16
CA ALA A 57 35.36 -44.65 -7.49
C ALA A 57 34.47 -44.63 -6.25
N ILE A 58 34.92 -45.13 -5.12
CA ILE A 58 34.19 -45.08 -3.86
C ILE A 58 34.07 -43.61 -3.35
N LEU A 59 35.14 -42.80 -3.45
CA LEU A 59 35.13 -41.41 -3.08
C LEU A 59 34.21 -40.60 -4.03
N PHE A 60 34.22 -40.92 -5.32
CA PHE A 60 33.29 -40.30 -6.31
C PHE A 60 31.85 -40.70 -6.09
N CYS A 61 31.56 -41.93 -5.70
CA CYS A 61 30.22 -42.35 -5.30
C CYS A 61 29.75 -41.75 -3.97
N LEU A 62 30.66 -41.51 -3.02
CA LEU A 62 30.35 -40.85 -1.76
C LEU A 62 30.16 -39.32 -1.92
N THR A 63 30.82 -38.70 -2.87
CA THR A 63 30.58 -37.26 -3.19
C THR A 63 29.41 -37.04 -4.12
N SER A 64 29.00 -38.06 -4.92
CA SER A 64 27.81 -37.96 -5.74
C SER A 64 26.50 -38.18 -4.95
N GLY A 65 26.59 -38.74 -3.74
CA GLY A 65 25.41 -39.00 -2.87
C GLY A 65 24.98 -37.80 -2.01
N THR A 66 25.73 -36.70 -2.03
CA THR A 66 25.38 -35.48 -1.25
C THR A 66 25.09 -34.24 -2.12
N ALA A 67 24.92 -34.40 -3.42
CA ALA A 67 24.07 -33.48 -4.14
C ALA A 67 22.64 -33.77 -3.60
N ALA A 68 22.34 -33.28 -2.40
CA ALA A 68 20.97 -33.07 -2.01
C ALA A 68 20.36 -32.30 -3.19
N ALA A 69 19.48 -32.98 -3.95
CA ALA A 69 18.63 -32.31 -4.86
C ALA A 69 17.99 -31.20 -4.03
N GLN A 70 18.50 -29.96 -4.15
CA GLN A 70 17.73 -28.79 -3.77
C GLN A 70 16.41 -29.04 -4.49
N ARG A 71 15.41 -29.47 -3.73
CA ARG A 71 14.05 -29.46 -4.22
C ARG A 71 13.83 -28.02 -4.63
N GLN A 72 13.96 -27.74 -5.93
CA GLN A 72 13.36 -26.54 -6.49
C GLN A 72 11.94 -26.56 -5.95
N THR A 73 11.66 -25.65 -5.07
CA THR A 73 10.28 -25.43 -4.63
C THR A 73 9.52 -25.17 -5.91
N LEU A 74 8.51 -25.99 -6.20
CA LEU A 74 7.63 -25.86 -7.38
C LEU A 74 6.92 -24.51 -7.47
N LEU A 75 7.21 -23.60 -6.55
CA LEU A 75 6.69 -22.26 -6.38
C LEU A 75 7.86 -21.29 -6.12
N GLU A 76 8.83 -21.24 -7.01
CA GLU A 76 9.63 -20.03 -7.17
C GLU A 76 8.74 -19.01 -7.88
N TYR A 77 8.24 -18.04 -7.13
CA TYR A 77 7.70 -16.83 -7.70
C TYR A 77 8.89 -15.91 -8.01
N PRO A 78 9.35 -15.80 -9.26
CA PRO A 78 10.50 -14.96 -9.61
C PRO A 78 10.32 -13.52 -9.15
N SER A 79 9.05 -13.06 -9.11
CA SER A 79 8.65 -11.74 -8.65
C SER A 79 8.92 -11.47 -7.16
N ILE A 80 9.03 -12.51 -6.31
CA ILE A 80 9.34 -12.36 -4.87
C ILE A 80 10.85 -12.22 -4.66
N HIS A 81 11.67 -12.81 -5.53
CA HIS A 81 13.11 -12.88 -5.37
C HIS A 81 13.88 -12.03 -6.38
N SER A 82 13.22 -11.54 -7.44
CA SER A 82 13.85 -10.75 -8.49
C SER A 82 13.21 -9.37 -8.56
N PRO A 83 13.98 -8.29 -8.31
CA PRO A 83 13.47 -6.94 -8.47
C PRO A 83 12.97 -6.72 -9.90
N GLN A 84 11.78 -6.15 -10.04
CA GLN A 84 11.29 -5.69 -11.33
C GLN A 84 11.90 -4.32 -11.63
N VAL A 85 12.42 -4.16 -12.84
CA VAL A 85 13.04 -2.90 -13.28
C VAL A 85 12.22 -2.30 -14.41
N GLY A 86 11.62 -1.13 -14.18
CA GLY A 86 10.96 -0.33 -15.20
C GLY A 86 11.88 0.77 -15.70
N LEU A 87 12.20 0.78 -17.01
CA LEU A 87 13.07 1.80 -17.61
C LEU A 87 12.32 3.07 -18.02
N GLN A 88 11.03 2.99 -18.27
CA GLN A 88 10.19 4.10 -18.75
C GLN A 88 9.08 4.48 -17.76
N GLY A 89 8.94 3.74 -16.69
CA GLY A 89 7.95 3.96 -15.65
C GLY A 89 7.70 2.69 -14.85
N MET A 90 6.96 2.83 -13.77
CA MET A 90 6.58 1.72 -12.90
C MET A 90 5.24 2.01 -12.24
N VAL A 91 4.40 0.99 -12.16
CA VAL A 91 3.15 1.03 -11.41
C VAL A 91 3.13 -0.15 -10.44
N VAL A 92 2.92 0.14 -9.17
CA VAL A 92 2.87 -0.88 -8.11
C VAL A 92 1.58 -0.70 -7.32
N SER A 93 0.78 -1.74 -7.23
CA SER A 93 -0.44 -1.79 -6.40
C SER A 93 -0.64 -3.18 -5.81
N GLN A 94 -1.61 -3.33 -4.93
CA GLN A 94 -1.98 -4.63 -4.36
C GLN A 94 -2.65 -5.59 -5.35
N ASN A 95 -3.00 -5.12 -6.55
CA ASN A 95 -3.70 -5.92 -7.54
C ASN A 95 -3.02 -5.80 -8.91
N GLU A 96 -2.66 -6.94 -9.50
CA GLU A 96 -1.95 -7.02 -10.78
C GLU A 96 -2.73 -6.34 -11.91
N ILE A 97 -4.04 -6.62 -12.02
CA ILE A 97 -4.89 -6.04 -13.08
C ILE A 97 -4.92 -4.52 -12.99
N ALA A 98 -5.00 -3.96 -11.77
CA ALA A 98 -4.96 -2.52 -11.58
C ALA A 98 -3.58 -1.93 -11.93
N SER A 99 -2.48 -2.64 -11.61
CA SER A 99 -1.14 -2.23 -12.00
C SER A 99 -0.96 -2.24 -13.53
N GLU A 100 -1.51 -3.24 -14.23
CA GLU A 100 -1.52 -3.31 -15.69
C GLU A 100 -2.32 -2.18 -16.32
N VAL A 101 -3.47 -1.80 -15.72
CA VAL A 101 -4.23 -0.62 -16.17
C VAL A 101 -3.36 0.62 -16.11
N GLY A 102 -2.68 0.88 -15.00
CA GLY A 102 -1.80 2.03 -14.86
C GLY A 102 -0.62 2.01 -15.85
N ALA A 103 0.02 0.86 -16.03
CA ALA A 103 1.11 0.69 -16.98
C ALA A 103 0.67 0.96 -18.43
N ARG A 104 -0.54 0.53 -18.80
CA ARG A 104 -1.14 0.81 -20.12
C ARG A 104 -1.39 2.30 -20.31
N ILE A 105 -1.92 3.00 -19.29
CA ILE A 105 -2.11 4.46 -19.36
C ILE A 105 -0.78 5.18 -19.57
N LEU A 106 0.30 4.76 -18.90
CA LEU A 106 1.65 5.32 -19.17
C LEU A 106 2.10 5.05 -20.62
N ALA A 107 1.88 3.85 -21.13
CA ALA A 107 2.23 3.48 -22.50
C ALA A 107 1.42 4.24 -23.57
N GLU A 108 0.19 4.65 -23.26
CA GLU A 108 -0.68 5.46 -24.11
C GLU A 108 -0.34 6.96 -24.06
N GLY A 109 0.73 7.36 -23.36
CA GLY A 109 1.21 8.73 -23.28
C GLY A 109 0.70 9.53 -22.07
N GLY A 110 -0.01 8.89 -21.16
CA GLY A 110 -0.37 9.45 -19.86
C GLY A 110 0.85 9.66 -18.97
N ASN A 111 0.72 10.57 -18.02
CA ASN A 111 1.73 10.77 -16.97
C ASN A 111 1.39 9.94 -15.70
N ALA A 112 2.24 10.08 -14.67
CA ALA A 112 2.05 9.36 -13.42
C ALA A 112 0.72 9.71 -12.71
N ILE A 113 0.20 10.92 -12.88
CA ILE A 113 -1.11 11.32 -12.34
C ILE A 113 -2.24 10.60 -13.08
N ASP A 114 -2.21 10.58 -14.42
CA ASP A 114 -3.20 9.87 -15.22
C ASP A 114 -3.25 8.39 -14.84
N ALA A 115 -2.07 7.76 -14.75
CA ALA A 115 -1.96 6.36 -14.34
C ALA A 115 -2.49 6.13 -12.91
N ALA A 116 -2.16 7.02 -11.96
CA ALA A 116 -2.67 6.93 -10.59
C ALA A 116 -4.20 7.03 -10.51
N VAL A 117 -4.80 7.93 -11.29
CA VAL A 117 -6.27 8.06 -11.39
C VAL A 117 -6.88 6.77 -11.93
N ALA A 118 -6.35 6.23 -13.01
CA ALA A 118 -6.86 5.00 -13.61
C ALA A 118 -6.71 3.79 -12.67
N VAL A 119 -5.57 3.67 -11.96
CA VAL A 119 -5.35 2.64 -10.94
C VAL A 119 -6.36 2.78 -9.79
N GLY A 120 -6.63 4.00 -9.32
CA GLY A 120 -7.61 4.24 -8.28
C GLY A 120 -9.01 3.72 -8.64
N PHE A 121 -9.50 4.00 -9.84
CA PHE A 121 -10.77 3.46 -10.33
C PHE A 121 -10.71 1.94 -10.59
N ALA A 122 -9.59 1.44 -11.12
CA ALA A 122 -9.43 -0.01 -11.34
C ALA A 122 -9.44 -0.79 -10.03
N LEU A 123 -8.78 -0.30 -8.98
CA LEU A 123 -8.78 -0.93 -7.66
C LEU A 123 -10.17 -0.93 -7.00
N ALA A 124 -11.03 0.06 -7.27
CA ALA A 124 -12.41 0.03 -6.79
C ALA A 124 -13.19 -1.18 -7.34
N VAL A 125 -12.79 -1.71 -8.50
CA VAL A 125 -13.39 -2.91 -9.13
C VAL A 125 -12.67 -4.18 -8.71
N THR A 126 -11.33 -4.18 -8.72
CA THR A 126 -10.51 -5.38 -8.59
C THR A 126 -10.09 -5.71 -7.15
N LEU A 127 -10.22 -4.75 -6.25
CA LEU A 127 -9.86 -4.88 -4.82
C LEU A 127 -10.96 -4.25 -3.92
N PRO A 128 -12.23 -4.65 -4.02
CA PRO A 128 -13.35 -3.92 -3.40
C PRO A 128 -13.30 -3.87 -1.86
N ARG A 129 -12.45 -4.66 -1.22
CA ARG A 129 -12.24 -4.58 0.24
C ARG A 129 -11.56 -3.29 0.70
N ALA A 130 -10.79 -2.62 -0.18
CA ALA A 130 -9.99 -1.45 0.16
C ALA A 130 -9.98 -0.39 -0.95
N GLY A 131 -9.88 -0.79 -2.22
CA GLY A 131 -10.10 0.07 -3.39
C GLY A 131 -11.54 0.56 -3.45
N ASN A 132 -11.77 1.85 -3.76
CA ASN A 132 -13.08 2.42 -3.54
C ASN A 132 -13.34 3.68 -4.36
N ILE A 133 -14.64 4.03 -4.47
CA ILE A 133 -15.13 5.36 -4.83
C ILE A 133 -16.04 5.95 -3.72
N GLY A 134 -16.33 5.18 -2.69
CA GLY A 134 -17.14 5.56 -1.54
C GLY A 134 -16.33 5.83 -0.26
N GLY A 135 -15.02 5.99 -0.37
CA GLY A 135 -14.08 6.24 0.73
C GLY A 135 -13.33 7.55 0.60
N ASP A 136 -12.11 7.58 1.13
CA ASP A 136 -11.29 8.77 1.26
C ASP A 136 -9.79 8.48 1.23
N GLY A 137 -8.95 9.53 1.26
CA GLY A 137 -7.50 9.34 1.30
C GLY A 137 -6.69 10.59 0.99
N PHE A 138 -5.43 10.33 0.62
CA PHE A 138 -4.44 11.33 0.22
C PHE A 138 -3.68 10.85 -1.02
N LEU A 139 -3.36 11.79 -1.90
CA LEU A 139 -2.44 11.62 -3.01
C LEU A 139 -1.29 12.61 -2.81
N THR A 140 -0.06 12.10 -2.72
CA THR A 140 1.16 12.92 -2.71
C THR A 140 1.85 12.77 -4.06
N ALA A 141 2.13 13.88 -4.74
CA ALA A 141 2.77 13.87 -6.05
C ALA A 141 4.02 14.75 -6.09
N TYR A 142 5.09 14.26 -6.69
CA TYR A 142 6.18 15.09 -7.19
C TYR A 142 5.96 15.35 -8.66
N VAL A 143 5.75 16.62 -9.01
CA VAL A 143 5.55 17.08 -10.39
C VAL A 143 6.89 17.58 -10.93
N SER A 144 7.55 16.76 -11.73
CA SER A 144 8.93 16.96 -12.20
C SER A 144 9.09 18.28 -12.96
N GLY A 145 8.17 18.59 -13.89
CA GLY A 145 8.22 19.82 -14.67
C GLY A 145 8.13 21.11 -13.83
N GLN A 146 7.49 21.05 -12.67
CA GLN A 146 7.36 22.16 -11.73
C GLN A 146 8.37 22.09 -10.58
N LYS A 147 9.09 20.97 -10.44
CA LYS A 147 9.95 20.67 -9.28
C LYS A 147 9.24 20.86 -7.94
N LYS A 148 7.95 20.53 -7.91
CA LYS A 148 7.04 20.75 -6.78
C LYS A 148 6.57 19.41 -6.23
N VAL A 149 6.52 19.29 -4.89
CA VAL A 149 5.74 18.25 -4.22
C VAL A 149 4.42 18.86 -3.78
N THR A 150 3.33 18.18 -4.04
CA THR A 150 1.98 18.59 -3.65
C THR A 150 1.21 17.44 -3.03
N VAL A 151 0.18 17.77 -2.26
CA VAL A 151 -0.75 16.80 -1.66
C VAL A 151 -2.18 17.15 -2.05
N ILE A 152 -2.90 16.18 -2.58
CA ILE A 152 -4.35 16.27 -2.72
C ILE A 152 -4.97 15.54 -1.52
N ASP A 153 -5.66 16.29 -0.69
CA ASP A 153 -6.37 15.81 0.48
C ASP A 153 -7.85 15.62 0.09
N PHE A 154 -8.27 14.38 0.10
CA PHE A 154 -9.66 13.99 -0.18
C PHE A 154 -10.24 13.13 0.96
N ARG A 155 -9.84 13.47 2.21
CA ARG A 155 -10.45 12.89 3.41
C ARG A 155 -11.94 13.12 3.42
N SER A 156 -12.66 12.13 3.90
CA SER A 156 -14.11 12.22 4.13
C SER A 156 -14.43 13.28 5.18
N THR A 157 -15.63 13.83 5.10
CA THR A 157 -16.17 14.78 6.07
C THR A 157 -17.41 14.21 6.74
N ALA A 158 -17.59 14.50 8.03
CA ALA A 158 -18.83 14.11 8.71
C ALA A 158 -20.05 14.78 8.06
N PRO A 159 -21.17 14.08 7.88
CA PRO A 159 -22.43 14.70 7.47
C PRO A 159 -22.86 15.79 8.47
N GLN A 160 -23.48 16.87 7.99
CA GLN A 160 -23.86 18.02 8.83
C GLN A 160 -24.80 17.64 10.00
N ASN A 161 -25.61 16.61 9.81
CA ASN A 161 -26.55 16.14 10.81
C ASN A 161 -25.94 15.12 11.80
N ALA A 162 -24.67 14.77 11.67
CA ALA A 162 -24.00 13.83 12.56
C ALA A 162 -23.82 14.45 13.96
N LYS A 163 -24.15 13.67 14.99
CA LYS A 163 -23.98 14.01 16.41
C LYS A 163 -23.42 12.83 17.15
N LEU A 164 -22.56 13.08 18.13
CA LEU A 164 -21.91 12.03 18.92
C LEU A 164 -22.92 11.08 19.57
N GLU A 165 -24.02 11.62 20.10
CA GLU A 165 -25.05 10.86 20.79
C GLU A 165 -25.72 9.79 19.92
N MET A 166 -25.63 9.93 18.57
CA MET A 166 -26.19 8.93 17.63
C MET A 166 -25.40 7.61 17.60
N PHE A 167 -24.22 7.60 18.17
CA PHE A 167 -23.28 6.48 18.18
C PHE A 167 -23.11 5.87 19.58
N LEU A 168 -23.76 6.45 20.59
CA LEU A 168 -23.69 6.02 21.98
C LEU A 168 -24.97 5.27 22.38
N ASP A 169 -24.83 4.34 23.33
CA ASP A 169 -25.95 3.70 24.00
C ASP A 169 -26.48 4.57 25.16
N GLU A 170 -27.51 4.06 25.88
CA GLU A 170 -28.10 4.74 27.03
C GLU A 170 -27.12 4.97 28.19
N LYS A 171 -25.99 4.27 28.22
CA LYS A 171 -24.95 4.41 29.23
C LYS A 171 -23.81 5.36 28.78
N GLY A 172 -23.87 5.85 27.55
CA GLY A 172 -22.83 6.67 26.95
C GLY A 172 -21.66 5.85 26.40
N GLU A 173 -21.81 4.53 26.26
CA GLU A 173 -20.81 3.66 25.64
C GLU A 173 -21.00 3.63 24.14
N GLU A 174 -19.88 3.52 23.41
CA GLU A 174 -19.86 3.46 21.95
C GLU A 174 -20.52 2.18 21.42
N THR A 175 -21.37 2.33 20.39
CA THR A 175 -22.06 1.22 19.74
C THR A 175 -21.42 0.86 18.40
N ASP A 176 -21.77 -0.30 17.83
CA ASP A 176 -21.33 -0.72 16.50
C ASP A 176 -21.79 0.20 15.36
N THR A 177 -22.71 1.14 15.63
CA THR A 177 -23.29 2.02 14.60
C THR A 177 -22.31 3.01 14.03
N ALA A 178 -21.20 3.30 14.70
CA ALA A 178 -20.08 4.08 14.17
C ALA A 178 -19.21 3.27 13.17
N SER A 179 -19.28 1.93 13.23
CA SER A 179 -18.40 1.04 12.45
C SER A 179 -19.10 0.23 11.38
N VAL A 180 -20.41 -0.03 11.53
CA VAL A 180 -21.18 -0.92 10.65
C VAL A 180 -22.50 -0.25 10.23
N GLY A 181 -22.88 -0.43 8.96
CA GLY A 181 -24.12 0.07 8.40
C GLY A 181 -24.04 1.51 7.89
N TYR A 182 -25.16 2.04 7.49
CA TYR A 182 -25.24 3.32 6.77
C TYR A 182 -24.87 4.54 7.63
N ARG A 183 -25.05 4.48 8.94
CA ARG A 183 -24.67 5.58 9.87
C ARG A 183 -23.17 5.73 10.03
N ALA A 184 -22.41 4.65 9.81
CA ALA A 184 -20.96 4.66 9.92
C ALA A 184 -20.27 5.45 8.79
N ALA A 185 -21.01 5.76 7.72
CA ALA A 185 -20.45 6.40 6.53
C ALA A 185 -20.31 7.91 6.69
N ALA A 186 -19.11 8.41 6.42
CA ALA A 186 -18.83 9.83 6.18
C ALA A 186 -18.95 10.15 4.68
N VAL A 187 -19.10 11.43 4.35
CA VAL A 187 -19.19 11.92 2.95
C VAL A 187 -17.92 11.55 2.20
N PRO A 188 -18.01 10.74 1.13
CA PRO A 188 -16.80 10.21 0.46
C PRO A 188 -16.06 11.28 -0.34
N GLY A 189 -14.74 11.15 -0.42
CA GLY A 189 -13.86 12.09 -1.09
C GLY A 189 -13.14 11.58 -2.33
N THR A 190 -13.05 10.25 -2.52
CA THR A 190 -12.18 9.65 -3.53
C THR A 190 -12.39 10.22 -4.93
N VAL A 191 -13.63 10.32 -5.41
CA VAL A 191 -13.91 10.79 -6.78
C VAL A 191 -13.47 12.24 -6.97
N ALA A 192 -13.74 13.12 -5.99
CA ALA A 192 -13.33 14.52 -6.04
C ALA A 192 -11.80 14.67 -6.00
N GLY A 193 -11.12 13.84 -5.19
CA GLY A 193 -9.67 13.87 -5.09
C GLY A 193 -8.96 13.45 -6.36
N LEU A 194 -9.42 12.36 -6.97
CA LEU A 194 -8.88 11.88 -8.24
C LEU A 194 -9.15 12.88 -9.38
N GLU A 195 -10.34 13.49 -9.41
CA GLU A 195 -10.65 14.52 -10.40
C GLU A 195 -9.81 15.79 -10.20
N LEU A 196 -9.62 16.24 -8.95
CA LEU A 196 -8.78 17.41 -8.66
C LEU A 196 -7.33 17.18 -9.11
N ALA A 197 -6.76 16.01 -8.79
CA ALA A 197 -5.42 15.63 -9.22
C ALA A 197 -5.30 15.65 -10.75
N HIS A 198 -6.27 15.04 -11.44
CA HIS A 198 -6.33 15.00 -12.89
C HIS A 198 -6.45 16.41 -13.51
N LYS A 199 -7.38 17.25 -13.03
CA LYS A 199 -7.58 18.61 -13.54
C LYS A 199 -6.35 19.49 -13.41
N GLN A 200 -5.55 19.30 -12.36
CA GLN A 200 -4.34 20.10 -12.11
C GLN A 200 -3.12 19.57 -12.85
N TYR A 201 -2.98 18.26 -12.98
CA TYR A 201 -1.71 17.64 -13.37
C TYR A 201 -1.84 16.53 -14.41
N GLY A 202 -3.03 16.10 -14.80
CA GLY A 202 -3.28 15.08 -15.82
C GLY A 202 -3.05 15.58 -17.23
N LYS A 203 -2.87 14.66 -18.18
CA LYS A 203 -2.65 14.91 -19.60
C LYS A 203 -3.76 14.31 -20.48
N LEU A 204 -4.18 13.08 -20.18
CA LEU A 204 -5.14 12.35 -20.98
C LEU A 204 -6.59 12.74 -20.64
N PRO A 205 -7.54 12.54 -21.56
CA PRO A 205 -8.95 12.80 -21.30
C PRO A 205 -9.46 11.97 -20.08
N TRP A 206 -10.24 12.60 -19.22
CA TRP A 206 -10.81 11.99 -18.01
C TRP A 206 -11.51 10.65 -18.27
N ALA A 207 -12.39 10.61 -19.28
CA ALA A 207 -13.14 9.41 -19.63
C ALA A 207 -12.23 8.24 -20.03
N GLN A 208 -11.07 8.52 -20.66
CA GLN A 208 -10.09 7.50 -21.06
C GLN A 208 -9.49 6.80 -19.83
N LEU A 209 -9.29 7.53 -18.74
CA LEU A 209 -8.72 6.98 -17.50
C LEU A 209 -9.71 6.07 -16.75
N ILE A 210 -11.01 6.30 -16.90
CA ILE A 210 -12.06 5.51 -16.21
C ILE A 210 -12.49 4.31 -17.06
N ALA A 211 -12.43 4.41 -18.39
CA ALA A 211 -12.91 3.38 -19.30
C ALA A 211 -12.40 1.96 -18.99
N PRO A 212 -11.10 1.74 -18.60
CA PRO A 212 -10.63 0.41 -18.20
C PRO A 212 -11.38 -0.15 -16.98
N ALA A 213 -11.60 0.67 -15.95
CA ALA A 213 -12.33 0.26 -14.75
C ALA A 213 -13.81 -0.07 -15.07
N THR A 214 -14.45 0.76 -15.91
CA THR A 214 -15.82 0.49 -16.39
C THR A 214 -15.91 -0.85 -17.11
N ALA A 215 -14.96 -1.14 -18.00
CA ALA A 215 -14.91 -2.43 -18.71
C ALA A 215 -14.71 -3.60 -17.74
N LEU A 216 -13.78 -3.48 -16.77
CA LEU A 216 -13.54 -4.51 -15.74
C LEU A 216 -14.80 -4.76 -14.89
N ALA A 217 -15.52 -3.72 -14.53
CA ALA A 217 -16.76 -3.87 -13.74
C ALA A 217 -17.89 -4.53 -14.56
N ARG A 218 -18.05 -4.14 -15.82
CA ARG A 218 -19.09 -4.66 -16.72
C ARG A 218 -18.81 -6.09 -17.17
N ASP A 219 -17.58 -6.36 -17.63
CA ASP A 219 -17.20 -7.65 -18.20
C ASP A 219 -16.78 -8.66 -17.12
N GLY A 220 -16.56 -8.15 -15.90
CA GLY A 220 -16.22 -8.89 -14.70
C GLY A 220 -14.74 -9.24 -14.61
N VAL A 221 -14.26 -9.41 -13.38
CA VAL A 221 -12.90 -9.82 -13.03
C VAL A 221 -12.87 -11.25 -12.52
N VAL A 222 -11.82 -11.99 -12.88
CA VAL A 222 -11.58 -13.34 -12.32
C VAL A 222 -10.95 -13.18 -10.95
N LEU A 223 -11.60 -13.76 -9.93
CA LEU A 223 -11.14 -13.63 -8.54
C LEU A 223 -9.90 -14.49 -8.29
N SER A 224 -8.93 -13.91 -7.60
CA SER A 224 -7.80 -14.66 -7.03
C SER A 224 -8.24 -15.50 -5.82
N ALA A 225 -7.35 -16.36 -5.33
CA ALA A 225 -7.61 -17.12 -4.12
C ALA A 225 -7.77 -16.20 -2.90
N ASP A 226 -6.96 -15.14 -2.85
CA ASP A 226 -7.00 -14.17 -1.74
C ASP A 226 -8.31 -13.37 -1.73
N GLU A 227 -8.76 -12.87 -2.88
CA GLU A 227 -10.02 -12.13 -2.96
C GLU A 227 -11.23 -13.03 -2.61
N ALA A 228 -11.26 -14.28 -3.11
CA ALA A 228 -12.31 -15.22 -2.76
C ALA A 228 -12.32 -15.54 -1.25
N PHE A 229 -11.14 -15.66 -0.63
CA PHE A 229 -11.00 -15.87 0.81
C PHE A 229 -11.53 -14.67 1.60
N VAL A 230 -11.16 -13.44 1.20
CA VAL A 230 -11.54 -12.21 1.90
C VAL A 230 -13.05 -11.95 1.83
N PHE A 231 -13.72 -12.28 0.70
CA PHE A 231 -15.19 -12.23 0.64
C PHE A 231 -15.83 -13.20 1.64
N GLY A 232 -15.27 -14.39 1.81
CA GLY A 232 -15.72 -15.35 2.82
C GLY A 232 -15.56 -14.81 4.25
N TRP A 233 -14.42 -14.18 4.53
CA TRP A 233 -14.13 -13.57 5.83
C TRP A 233 -15.04 -12.35 6.10
N GLY A 234 -15.26 -11.49 5.09
CA GLY A 234 -16.13 -10.32 5.18
C GLY A 234 -17.63 -10.63 5.14
N LYS A 235 -18.03 -11.88 4.99
CA LYS A 235 -19.42 -12.30 4.75
C LYS A 235 -20.42 -11.68 5.72
N LYS A 236 -20.14 -11.76 7.03
CA LYS A 236 -21.06 -11.23 8.06
C LYS A 236 -21.33 -9.73 7.88
N ARG A 237 -20.30 -8.95 7.53
CA ARG A 237 -20.40 -7.51 7.31
C ARG A 237 -21.17 -7.19 6.05
N LEU A 238 -20.82 -7.81 4.92
CA LEU A 238 -21.45 -7.60 3.62
C LEU A 238 -22.91 -8.04 3.56
N GLN A 239 -23.29 -9.07 4.30
CA GLN A 239 -24.68 -9.53 4.38
C GLN A 239 -25.62 -8.60 5.17
N ALA A 240 -25.10 -7.59 5.86
CA ALA A 240 -25.90 -6.56 6.53
C ALA A 240 -26.57 -5.59 5.51
N SER A 241 -26.14 -5.55 4.26
CA SER A 241 -26.72 -4.77 3.17
C SER A 241 -27.19 -5.70 2.06
N GLU A 242 -28.48 -5.65 1.70
CA GLU A 242 -29.00 -6.48 0.59
C GLU A 242 -28.29 -6.17 -0.73
N SER A 243 -27.94 -4.91 -0.99
CA SER A 243 -27.19 -4.51 -2.19
C SER A 243 -25.78 -5.13 -2.21
N ALA A 244 -25.04 -5.10 -1.08
CA ALA A 244 -23.72 -5.71 -0.98
C ALA A 244 -23.79 -7.23 -1.08
N LYS A 245 -24.82 -7.83 -0.47
CA LYS A 245 -25.08 -9.26 -0.57
C LYS A 245 -25.35 -9.68 -2.02
N GLY A 246 -26.18 -8.93 -2.75
CA GLY A 246 -26.46 -9.21 -4.16
C GLY A 246 -25.26 -9.03 -5.08
N ALA A 247 -24.36 -8.09 -4.76
CA ALA A 247 -23.16 -7.82 -5.56
C ALA A 247 -22.05 -8.87 -5.33
N PHE A 248 -21.82 -9.32 -4.08
CA PHE A 248 -20.65 -10.13 -3.70
C PHE A 248 -20.94 -11.60 -3.35
N PHE A 249 -22.20 -12.01 -3.40
CA PHE A 249 -22.58 -13.40 -3.21
C PHE A 249 -23.50 -13.87 -4.34
N LYS A 250 -23.52 -15.19 -4.58
CA LYS A 250 -24.41 -15.80 -5.55
C LYS A 250 -25.85 -15.79 -5.05
N ALA A 251 -26.80 -16.01 -5.95
CA ALA A 251 -28.24 -16.01 -5.65
C ALA A 251 -28.64 -17.03 -4.56
N ASP A 252 -27.86 -18.13 -4.41
CA ASP A 252 -28.04 -19.13 -3.36
C ASP A 252 -27.38 -18.74 -2.03
N GLY A 253 -26.77 -17.54 -1.94
CA GLY A 253 -26.05 -17.05 -0.77
C GLY A 253 -24.65 -17.65 -0.58
N SER A 254 -24.18 -18.49 -1.51
CA SER A 254 -22.81 -18.97 -1.49
C SER A 254 -21.82 -17.88 -1.95
N GLY A 255 -20.56 -17.95 -1.45
CA GLY A 255 -19.49 -17.07 -1.90
C GLY A 255 -18.94 -17.48 -3.27
N TYR A 256 -18.29 -16.54 -3.93
CA TYR A 256 -17.47 -16.82 -5.10
C TYR A 256 -16.20 -17.59 -4.72
N ARG A 257 -15.70 -18.42 -5.63
CA ARG A 257 -14.46 -19.18 -5.49
C ARG A 257 -13.35 -18.56 -6.34
N ALA A 258 -12.12 -18.87 -6.03
CA ALA A 258 -10.98 -18.56 -6.90
C ALA A 258 -11.22 -19.08 -8.32
N GLY A 259 -10.92 -18.28 -9.33
CA GLY A 259 -11.17 -18.57 -10.74
C GLY A 259 -12.58 -18.24 -11.23
N GLU A 260 -13.53 -17.93 -10.36
CA GLU A 260 -14.85 -17.47 -10.77
C GLU A 260 -14.85 -15.99 -11.11
N ARG A 261 -15.78 -15.58 -11.97
CA ARG A 261 -15.89 -14.21 -12.46
C ARG A 261 -16.90 -13.41 -11.64
N LEU A 262 -16.45 -12.28 -11.08
CA LEU A 262 -17.29 -11.32 -10.39
C LEU A 262 -17.64 -10.17 -11.36
N VAL A 263 -18.93 -10.00 -11.63
CA VAL A 263 -19.48 -8.88 -12.45
C VAL A 263 -20.13 -7.87 -11.52
N GLN A 264 -19.84 -6.57 -11.75
CA GLN A 264 -20.31 -5.47 -10.92
C GLN A 264 -21.05 -4.44 -11.80
N SER A 265 -22.20 -4.84 -12.33
CA SER A 265 -22.96 -4.05 -13.31
C SER A 265 -23.37 -2.67 -12.79
N ASP A 266 -23.79 -2.57 -11.53
CA ASP A 266 -24.16 -1.30 -10.91
C ASP A 266 -22.95 -0.37 -10.76
N LEU A 267 -21.77 -0.92 -10.42
CA LEU A 267 -20.54 -0.16 -10.38
C LEU A 267 -20.10 0.31 -11.77
N ALA A 268 -20.31 -0.54 -12.80
CA ALA A 268 -20.03 -0.15 -14.19
C ALA A 268 -20.90 1.04 -14.61
N TRP A 269 -22.17 1.07 -14.26
CA TRP A 269 -23.05 2.20 -14.50
C TRP A 269 -22.54 3.47 -13.78
N THR A 270 -22.18 3.36 -12.52
CA THR A 270 -21.65 4.48 -11.73
C THR A 270 -20.36 5.04 -12.35
N LEU A 271 -19.42 4.18 -12.76
CA LEU A 271 -18.18 4.59 -13.41
C LEU A 271 -18.44 5.26 -14.76
N ASP A 272 -19.42 4.76 -15.53
CA ASP A 272 -19.85 5.38 -16.78
C ASP A 272 -20.41 6.81 -16.56
N GLU A 273 -21.23 7.01 -15.54
CA GLU A 273 -21.75 8.33 -15.20
C GLU A 273 -20.63 9.30 -14.75
N ILE A 274 -19.66 8.80 -13.95
CA ILE A 274 -18.48 9.58 -13.55
C ILE A 274 -17.60 9.91 -14.77
N ALA A 275 -17.44 8.98 -15.71
CA ALA A 275 -16.66 9.22 -16.92
C ALA A 275 -17.27 10.32 -17.80
N LYS A 276 -18.59 10.40 -17.88
CA LYS A 276 -19.33 11.40 -18.68
C LYS A 276 -19.41 12.76 -17.99
N GLY A 277 -19.71 12.80 -16.70
CA GLY A 277 -20.04 14.03 -15.98
C GLY A 277 -19.02 14.48 -14.93
N GLY A 278 -17.88 13.79 -14.84
CA GLY A 278 -16.85 14.09 -13.81
C GLY A 278 -17.37 13.87 -12.40
N ALA A 279 -16.71 14.50 -11.43
CA ALA A 279 -17.14 14.46 -10.04
C ALA A 279 -18.54 15.05 -9.82
N ASP A 280 -19.00 15.95 -10.68
CA ASP A 280 -20.36 16.50 -10.57
C ASP A 280 -21.45 15.43 -10.74
N ALA A 281 -21.22 14.39 -11.56
CA ALA A 281 -22.13 13.25 -11.66
C ALA A 281 -22.28 12.52 -10.31
N PHE A 282 -21.18 12.40 -9.57
CA PHE A 282 -21.16 11.75 -8.26
C PHE A 282 -21.79 12.62 -7.17
N TYR A 283 -21.41 13.91 -7.09
CA TYR A 283 -21.78 14.77 -5.97
C TYR A 283 -23.07 15.57 -6.17
N ARG A 284 -23.57 15.72 -7.41
CA ARG A 284 -24.74 16.54 -7.74
C ARG A 284 -25.73 15.87 -8.68
N GLY A 285 -25.27 14.80 -9.39
CA GLY A 285 -26.06 14.10 -10.39
C GLY A 285 -26.98 13.01 -9.82
N GLU A 286 -27.30 12.06 -10.68
CA GLU A 286 -28.18 10.91 -10.36
C GLU A 286 -27.56 10.02 -9.26
N ILE A 287 -26.23 9.90 -9.22
CA ILE A 287 -25.54 9.13 -8.17
C ILE A 287 -25.83 9.74 -6.79
N ALA A 288 -25.73 11.07 -6.65
CA ALA A 288 -26.07 11.75 -5.40
C ALA A 288 -27.54 11.54 -4.99
N ALA A 289 -28.44 11.53 -5.97
CA ALA A 289 -29.85 11.27 -5.71
C ALA A 289 -30.07 9.85 -5.16
N ARG A 290 -29.40 8.85 -5.74
CA ARG A 290 -29.50 7.46 -5.25
C ARG A 290 -28.87 7.29 -3.88
N ILE A 291 -27.74 7.96 -3.62
CA ILE A 291 -27.11 7.94 -2.29
C ILE A 291 -28.08 8.48 -1.24
N GLU A 292 -28.67 9.66 -1.46
CA GLU A 292 -29.59 10.25 -0.50
C GLU A 292 -30.86 9.40 -0.28
N ALA A 293 -31.42 8.86 -1.35
CA ALA A 293 -32.64 8.04 -1.25
C ALA A 293 -32.37 6.76 -0.43
N ASP A 294 -31.24 6.08 -0.66
CA ASP A 294 -30.90 4.88 0.07
C ASP A 294 -30.52 5.20 1.53
N MET A 295 -29.77 6.30 1.76
CA MET A 295 -29.48 6.80 3.12
C MET A 295 -30.76 7.07 3.92
N GLN A 296 -31.77 7.72 3.31
CA GLN A 296 -33.07 7.97 3.95
C GLN A 296 -33.79 6.66 4.28
N GLN A 297 -33.81 5.71 3.36
CA GLN A 297 -34.47 4.42 3.55
C GLN A 297 -33.78 3.57 4.63
N GLN A 298 -32.44 3.61 4.73
CA GLN A 298 -31.65 2.75 5.60
C GLN A 298 -31.22 3.46 6.90
N GLY A 299 -31.65 4.70 7.13
CA GLY A 299 -31.34 5.46 8.34
C GLY A 299 -29.88 5.98 8.41
N GLY A 300 -29.25 6.18 7.26
CA GLY A 300 -27.95 6.85 7.14
C GLY A 300 -28.06 8.37 7.27
N LEU A 301 -26.92 9.07 7.21
CA LEU A 301 -26.84 10.50 7.54
C LEU A 301 -26.51 11.39 6.35
N ILE A 302 -25.90 10.86 5.28
CA ILE A 302 -25.43 11.63 4.13
C ILE A 302 -26.63 12.14 3.30
N THR A 303 -26.66 13.45 3.07
CA THR A 303 -27.64 14.13 2.25
C THR A 303 -27.05 14.64 0.94
N ARG A 304 -27.88 15.03 -0.03
CA ARG A 304 -27.43 15.71 -1.25
C ARG A 304 -26.72 17.02 -0.97
N SER A 305 -27.11 17.73 0.10
CA SER A 305 -26.43 18.97 0.50
C SER A 305 -25.01 18.69 1.01
N ASP A 306 -24.80 17.61 1.77
CA ASP A 306 -23.47 17.19 2.20
C ASP A 306 -22.57 16.83 1.01
N LEU A 307 -23.10 16.04 0.07
CA LEU A 307 -22.40 15.69 -1.16
C LEU A 307 -22.05 16.92 -1.99
N ALA A 308 -23.02 17.81 -2.23
CA ALA A 308 -22.84 19.02 -3.03
C ALA A 308 -21.84 20.01 -2.39
N ALA A 309 -21.70 19.99 -1.06
CA ALA A 309 -20.76 20.81 -0.31
C ALA A 309 -19.34 20.27 -0.28
N TYR A 310 -19.16 18.96 -0.51
CA TYR A 310 -17.84 18.33 -0.42
C TYR A 310 -16.84 18.92 -1.42
N ARG A 311 -15.59 19.08 -0.98
CA ARG A 311 -14.45 19.53 -1.81
C ARG A 311 -13.16 18.82 -1.39
N ALA A 312 -12.47 18.25 -2.36
CA ALA A 312 -11.06 17.87 -2.17
C ALA A 312 -10.18 19.13 -2.19
N ILE A 313 -9.06 19.10 -1.49
CA ILE A 313 -8.20 20.28 -1.25
C ILE A 313 -6.76 19.97 -1.65
N GLU A 314 -6.14 20.87 -2.42
CA GLU A 314 -4.68 20.83 -2.61
C GLU A 314 -4.01 21.46 -1.39
N ARG A 315 -2.99 20.79 -0.84
CA ARG A 315 -2.26 21.21 0.36
C ARG A 315 -0.75 21.15 0.16
N GLU A 316 -0.03 22.01 0.88
CA GLU A 316 1.42 21.90 0.98
C GLU A 316 1.80 20.64 1.79
N PRO A 317 2.81 19.88 1.34
CA PRO A 317 3.25 18.69 2.06
C PRO A 317 3.98 19.08 3.36
N LEU A 318 3.91 18.23 4.37
CA LEU A 318 4.87 18.24 5.45
C LEU A 318 6.18 17.63 5.00
N SER A 319 7.30 18.15 5.53
CA SER A 319 8.60 17.58 5.24
C SER A 319 9.52 17.55 6.47
N SER A 320 10.42 16.58 6.48
CA SER A 320 11.55 16.49 7.40
C SER A 320 12.72 15.83 6.70
N THR A 321 13.92 15.96 7.25
CA THR A 321 15.08 15.23 6.75
C THR A 321 15.23 13.90 7.49
N TYR A 322 15.76 12.88 6.82
CA TYR A 322 16.16 11.63 7.42
C TYR A 322 17.39 11.07 6.71
N ARG A 323 18.50 10.97 7.41
CA ARG A 323 19.79 10.45 6.89
C ARG A 323 20.21 11.07 5.56
N GLY A 324 20.04 12.38 5.41
CA GLY A 324 20.41 13.12 4.19
C GLY A 324 19.35 13.18 3.11
N TYR A 325 18.22 12.48 3.27
CA TYR A 325 17.07 12.56 2.36
C TYR A 325 16.00 13.48 2.93
N THR A 326 15.29 14.19 2.04
CA THR A 326 14.07 14.92 2.41
C THR A 326 12.87 13.99 2.23
N ILE A 327 12.09 13.81 3.28
CA ILE A 327 10.86 13.02 3.28
C ILE A 327 9.68 13.97 3.21
N TYR A 328 8.79 13.76 2.26
CA TYR A 328 7.54 14.49 2.11
C TYR A 328 6.37 13.59 2.45
N THR A 329 5.35 14.14 3.09
CA THR A 329 4.14 13.40 3.47
C THR A 329 2.93 14.33 3.57
N ALA A 330 1.73 13.75 3.60
CA ALA A 330 0.50 14.51 3.78
C ALA A 330 0.46 15.17 5.18
N PRO A 331 -0.08 16.41 5.28
CA PRO A 331 -0.31 17.07 6.56
C PRO A 331 -1.47 16.41 7.33
N PRO A 332 -1.73 16.79 8.60
CA PRO A 332 -2.90 16.31 9.33
C PRO A 332 -4.24 16.68 8.60
N ALA A 333 -5.24 15.85 8.71
CA ALA A 333 -5.38 14.66 9.61
C ALA A 333 -4.84 13.35 9.00
N SER A 334 -3.57 13.31 8.59
CA SER A 334 -2.89 12.09 8.12
C SER A 334 -1.91 11.54 9.16
N GLY A 335 -1.49 10.28 8.97
CA GLY A 335 -0.43 9.65 9.76
C GLY A 335 0.99 10.20 9.49
N GLY A 336 1.14 11.14 8.56
CA GLY A 336 2.44 11.65 8.10
C GLY A 336 3.30 12.25 9.21
N VAL A 337 2.71 13.01 10.12
CA VAL A 337 3.41 13.58 11.28
C VAL A 337 4.02 12.48 12.14
N THR A 338 3.24 11.42 12.41
CA THR A 338 3.69 10.26 13.20
C THR A 338 4.88 9.58 12.53
N LEU A 339 4.83 9.38 11.21
CA LEU A 339 5.94 8.82 10.45
C LEU A 339 7.20 9.68 10.59
N LEU A 340 7.10 10.99 10.38
CA LEU A 340 8.24 11.90 10.51
C LEU A 340 8.79 11.92 11.93
N THR A 341 7.94 11.89 12.96
CA THR A 341 8.36 11.78 14.37
C THR A 341 9.14 10.49 14.60
N MET A 342 8.63 9.35 14.13
CA MET A 342 9.30 8.05 14.27
C MET A 342 10.64 8.01 13.54
N LEU A 343 10.72 8.51 12.32
CA LEU A 343 11.98 8.60 11.56
C LEU A 343 12.99 9.50 12.29
N ASN A 344 12.56 10.64 12.80
CA ASN A 344 13.42 11.54 13.58
C ASN A 344 13.91 10.89 14.88
N ILE A 345 13.11 10.05 15.56
CA ILE A 345 13.54 9.26 16.71
C ILE A 345 14.61 8.25 16.29
N LEU A 346 14.35 7.47 15.22
CA LEU A 346 15.29 6.47 14.69
C LEU A 346 16.62 7.04 14.23
N GLU A 347 16.65 8.30 13.79
CA GLU A 347 17.89 8.97 13.36
C GLU A 347 18.92 9.12 14.49
N ASN A 348 18.49 9.04 15.76
CA ASN A 348 19.38 9.06 16.93
C ASN A 348 20.10 7.72 17.20
N PHE A 349 19.81 6.67 16.43
CA PHE A 349 20.42 5.35 16.57
C PHE A 349 21.23 5.00 15.33
N ASP A 350 22.37 4.38 15.55
CA ASP A 350 23.18 3.79 14.47
C ASP A 350 22.58 2.45 14.05
N LEU A 351 21.72 2.47 13.02
CA LEU A 351 21.04 1.26 12.56
C LEU A 351 21.96 0.20 11.95
N SER A 352 23.20 0.54 11.58
CA SER A 352 24.16 -0.44 11.07
C SER A 352 24.60 -1.47 12.13
N LYS A 353 24.34 -1.18 13.41
CA LYS A 353 24.60 -2.08 14.54
C LYS A 353 23.50 -3.11 14.79
N TYR A 354 22.39 -3.02 14.08
CA TYR A 354 21.23 -3.89 14.24
C TYR A 354 21.08 -4.75 13.00
N GLU A 355 21.22 -6.05 13.15
CA GLU A 355 20.96 -6.98 12.07
C GLU A 355 19.46 -6.97 11.73
N PRO A 356 19.08 -6.85 10.44
CA PRO A 356 17.70 -6.85 10.01
C PRO A 356 16.92 -8.07 10.54
N GLY A 357 15.76 -7.85 11.16
CA GLY A 357 14.93 -8.91 11.74
C GLY A 357 15.43 -9.44 13.09
N SER A 358 16.57 -8.97 13.61
CA SER A 358 17.03 -9.35 14.95
C SER A 358 16.10 -8.84 16.04
N ALA A 359 16.10 -9.50 17.21
CA ALA A 359 15.32 -9.08 18.36
C ALA A 359 15.62 -7.63 18.80
N ASP A 360 16.89 -7.21 18.72
CA ASP A 360 17.31 -5.84 19.06
C ASP A 360 16.75 -4.82 18.03
N ALA A 361 16.73 -5.16 16.72
CA ALA A 361 16.14 -4.33 15.68
C ALA A 361 14.61 -4.21 15.85
N VAL A 362 13.93 -5.33 16.06
CA VAL A 362 12.48 -5.37 16.30
C VAL A 362 12.12 -4.58 17.56
N HIS A 363 12.91 -4.73 18.64
CA HIS A 363 12.71 -3.98 19.89
C HIS A 363 12.83 -2.47 19.66
N LEU A 364 13.88 -2.01 18.96
CA LEU A 364 14.06 -0.58 18.66
C LEU A 364 12.89 -0.01 17.86
N LEU A 365 12.46 -0.73 16.82
CA LEU A 365 11.32 -0.31 15.99
C LEU A 365 10.02 -0.28 16.79
N ALA A 366 9.73 -1.31 17.58
CA ALA A 366 8.52 -1.39 18.41
C ALA A 366 8.45 -0.25 19.44
N GLU A 367 9.54 0.03 20.16
CA GLU A 367 9.58 1.15 21.11
C GLU A 367 9.43 2.50 20.42
N THR A 368 10.05 2.69 19.24
CA THR A 368 9.88 3.91 18.43
C THR A 368 8.43 4.10 18.00
N MET A 369 7.79 3.02 17.50
CA MET A 369 6.39 3.06 17.10
C MET A 369 5.47 3.37 18.29
N ARG A 370 5.74 2.79 19.46
CA ARG A 370 4.96 3.07 20.67
C ARG A 370 5.05 4.54 21.09
N LEU A 371 6.26 5.14 21.02
CA LEU A 371 6.45 6.56 21.31
C LEU A 371 5.70 7.44 20.31
N GLY A 372 5.87 7.18 19.01
CA GLY A 372 5.19 7.94 17.95
C GLY A 372 3.67 7.83 18.01
N ASN A 373 3.14 6.63 18.29
CA ASN A 373 1.70 6.44 18.44
C ASN A 373 1.13 7.15 19.69
N ARG A 374 1.87 7.19 20.81
CA ARG A 374 1.46 7.96 21.98
C ARG A 374 1.37 9.46 21.67
N ASP A 375 2.36 9.98 20.92
CA ASP A 375 2.34 11.39 20.51
C ASP A 375 1.19 11.66 19.52
N ARG A 376 0.93 10.72 18.60
CA ARG A 376 -0.22 10.80 17.67
C ARG A 376 -1.54 10.95 18.42
N ILE A 377 -1.79 10.05 19.33
CA ILE A 377 -3.04 10.00 20.13
C ILE A 377 -3.23 11.29 20.95
N ALA A 378 -2.13 11.83 21.50
CA ALA A 378 -2.20 12.98 22.39
C ALA A 378 -2.36 14.32 21.65
N HIS A 379 -1.81 14.43 20.44
CA HIS A 379 -1.55 15.73 19.83
C HIS A 379 -2.07 15.86 18.40
N LEU A 380 -2.42 14.77 17.70
CA LEU A 380 -2.92 14.85 16.34
C LEU A 380 -4.44 14.91 16.29
N GLY A 381 -4.93 15.69 15.35
CA GLY A 381 -6.34 15.86 15.03
C GLY A 381 -6.46 16.63 13.72
N ASP A 382 -7.68 16.86 13.27
CA ASP A 382 -7.94 17.72 12.13
C ASP A 382 -7.60 19.17 12.48
N THR A 383 -6.68 19.76 11.73
CA THR A 383 -6.19 21.15 11.96
C THR A 383 -7.26 22.22 11.69
N ALA A 384 -8.38 21.87 11.07
CA ALA A 384 -9.54 22.74 10.95
C ALA A 384 -10.28 22.93 12.29
N PHE A 385 -10.16 21.95 13.21
CA PHE A 385 -10.88 21.92 14.48
C PHE A 385 -9.97 21.87 15.70
N ALA A 386 -8.68 21.46 15.55
CA ALA A 386 -7.74 21.29 16.64
C ALA A 386 -6.41 21.98 16.38
N LYS A 387 -5.82 22.57 17.42
CA LYS A 387 -4.46 23.12 17.36
C LYS A 387 -3.44 22.00 17.53
N VAL A 388 -2.82 21.59 16.44
CA VAL A 388 -1.78 20.56 16.42
C VAL A 388 -0.40 21.20 16.47
N PRO A 389 0.50 20.83 17.43
CA PRO A 389 1.84 21.39 17.55
C PRO A 389 2.83 20.77 16.56
N LEU A 390 2.60 20.97 15.25
CA LEU A 390 3.30 20.29 14.15
C LEU A 390 4.83 20.49 14.22
N GLU A 391 5.29 21.72 14.33
CA GLU A 391 6.73 22.03 14.36
C GLU A 391 7.43 21.33 15.53
N GLY A 392 6.78 21.28 16.69
CA GLY A 392 7.29 20.57 17.86
C GLY A 392 7.42 19.07 17.62
N LEU A 393 6.35 18.44 17.11
CA LEU A 393 6.29 16.99 16.89
C LEU A 393 7.34 16.48 15.88
N ILE A 394 7.60 17.24 14.81
CA ILE A 394 8.59 16.86 13.79
C ILE A 394 9.99 17.42 14.07
N SER A 395 10.21 18.11 15.20
CA SER A 395 11.52 18.68 15.52
C SER A 395 12.54 17.60 15.90
N LYS A 396 13.78 17.77 15.45
CA LYS A 396 14.90 16.86 15.79
C LYS A 396 15.20 16.87 17.28
N LYS A 397 15.04 18.00 17.96
CA LYS A 397 15.25 18.14 19.40
C LYS A 397 14.24 17.31 20.19
N TYR A 398 12.95 17.44 19.86
CA TYR A 398 11.90 16.63 20.46
C TYR A 398 12.17 15.13 20.27
N ALA A 399 12.50 14.73 19.06
CA ALA A 399 12.82 13.35 18.74
C ALA A 399 14.03 12.81 19.52
N ALA A 400 15.08 13.62 19.71
CA ALA A 400 16.23 13.26 20.52
C ALA A 400 15.87 13.03 22.00
N ASP A 401 14.95 13.82 22.55
CA ASP A 401 14.45 13.63 23.92
C ASP A 401 13.58 12.37 24.04
N ARG A 402 12.76 12.07 23.02
CA ARG A 402 11.99 10.83 22.97
C ARG A 402 12.89 9.60 22.85
N ALA A 403 13.94 9.65 22.03
CA ALA A 403 14.91 8.57 21.85
C ALA A 403 15.58 8.12 23.16
N LYS A 404 15.82 9.05 24.10
CA LYS A 404 16.40 8.73 25.43
C LYS A 404 15.51 7.81 26.27
N LEU A 405 14.22 7.72 25.98
CA LEU A 405 13.28 6.86 26.69
C LEU A 405 13.43 5.39 26.30
N ILE A 406 13.97 5.11 25.11
CA ILE A 406 14.18 3.75 24.60
C ILE A 406 15.36 3.12 25.34
N LYS A 407 15.12 2.05 26.08
CA LYS A 407 16.16 1.32 26.83
C LYS A 407 16.52 0.03 26.08
N PRO A 408 17.80 -0.25 25.80
CA PRO A 408 18.21 -1.51 25.16
C PRO A 408 17.66 -2.73 25.92
N ARG A 409 17.08 -3.68 25.20
CA ARG A 409 16.60 -4.97 25.72
C ARG A 409 15.60 -4.90 26.88
N LYS A 410 14.95 -3.76 27.06
CA LYS A 410 13.95 -3.57 28.10
C LYS A 410 12.72 -2.86 27.53
N ALA A 411 11.64 -3.61 27.32
CA ALA A 411 10.38 -3.04 26.89
C ALA A 411 9.83 -2.05 27.93
N SER A 412 9.39 -0.91 27.45
CA SER A 412 8.74 0.08 28.28
C SER A 412 7.37 -0.44 28.76
N LYS A 413 7.00 -0.18 30.01
CA LYS A 413 5.64 -0.45 30.47
C LYS A 413 4.69 0.61 29.88
N ASP A 414 3.48 0.20 29.46
CA ASP A 414 2.50 1.13 28.85
C ASP A 414 2.20 2.34 29.71
N ALA A 415 2.02 2.16 31.01
CA ALA A 415 1.80 3.23 31.99
C ALA A 415 2.98 4.20 32.14
N ALA A 416 4.20 3.83 31.73
CA ALA A 416 5.39 4.66 31.82
C ALA A 416 5.61 5.51 30.56
N ILE A 417 4.97 5.17 29.44
CA ILE A 417 5.01 5.95 28.21
C ILE A 417 3.93 7.01 28.30
N LYS A 418 4.27 8.13 28.93
CA LYS A 418 3.36 9.27 29.01
C LYS A 418 3.38 10.04 27.68
N ALA A 419 2.33 10.00 26.98
CA ALA A 419 1.73 11.06 26.20
C ALA A 419 0.26 11.05 26.56
N GLY A 420 -0.45 12.12 26.44
CA GLY A 420 -1.83 12.19 26.89
C GLY A 420 -2.73 11.08 26.34
N ASN A 421 -3.88 10.95 26.87
CA ASN A 421 -4.90 9.94 26.76
C ASN A 421 -5.11 9.34 25.33
N PRO A 422 -5.13 8.01 25.16
CA PRO A 422 -5.37 7.38 23.86
C PRO A 422 -6.88 7.21 23.63
N ALA A 423 -7.42 7.95 22.69
CA ALA A 423 -8.63 7.53 22.00
C ALA A 423 -8.22 6.93 20.65
N ASP A 424 -8.38 5.70 20.57
CA ASP A 424 -8.40 4.63 19.61
C ASP A 424 -8.43 4.89 18.11
N TYR A 425 -7.80 3.99 17.41
CA TYR A 425 -7.99 3.21 16.21
C TYR A 425 -7.21 3.63 14.96
N GLU A 426 -6.17 2.83 14.67
CA GLU A 426 -5.74 2.59 13.29
C GLU A 426 -6.75 1.64 12.64
N SER A 427 -7.29 2.02 11.48
CA SER A 427 -8.04 1.10 10.63
C SER A 427 -7.08 0.12 9.98
N PRO A 428 -7.25 -1.20 10.11
CA PRO A 428 -6.36 -2.20 9.54
C PRO A 428 -6.50 -2.36 8.02
N SER A 429 -7.40 -1.65 7.37
CA SER A 429 -7.81 -1.88 5.99
C SER A 429 -7.62 -0.66 5.12
N THR A 430 -6.44 -0.56 4.52
CA THR A 430 -6.06 0.53 3.63
C THR A 430 -5.30 -0.05 2.45
N THR A 431 -5.49 0.48 1.24
CA THR A 431 -4.64 0.15 0.11
C THR A 431 -3.74 1.33 -0.25
N HIS A 432 -2.55 0.99 -0.72
CA HIS A 432 -1.55 1.94 -1.19
C HIS A 432 -1.08 1.55 -2.57
N TYR A 433 -0.84 2.56 -3.44
CA TYR A 433 -0.20 2.34 -4.73
C TYR A 433 0.73 3.49 -5.09
N SER A 434 1.73 3.17 -5.91
CA SER A 434 2.74 4.12 -6.34
C SER A 434 2.94 4.05 -7.85
N VAL A 435 3.20 5.19 -8.47
CA VAL A 435 3.43 5.34 -9.89
C VAL A 435 4.64 6.22 -10.13
N ALA A 436 5.49 5.84 -11.07
CA ALA A 436 6.56 6.65 -11.63
C ALA A 436 6.46 6.66 -13.14
N ASP A 437 6.69 7.79 -13.79
CA ASP A 437 6.72 7.91 -15.25
C ASP A 437 8.11 8.26 -15.79
N SER A 438 8.24 8.25 -17.11
CA SER A 438 9.50 8.56 -17.80
C SER A 438 9.91 10.04 -17.73
N GLU A 439 9.02 10.93 -17.34
CA GLU A 439 9.29 12.36 -17.15
C GLU A 439 9.81 12.66 -15.74
N GLY A 440 9.84 11.64 -14.85
CA GLY A 440 10.28 11.75 -13.48
C GLY A 440 9.19 12.25 -12.52
N ASN A 441 7.91 12.21 -12.92
CA ASN A 441 6.83 12.42 -11.98
C ASN A 441 6.65 11.18 -11.11
N LEU A 442 6.37 11.40 -9.82
CA LEU A 442 6.15 10.35 -8.84
C LEU A 442 4.82 10.59 -8.14
N VAL A 443 4.03 9.55 -8.00
CA VAL A 443 2.74 9.61 -7.29
C VAL A 443 2.65 8.49 -6.29
N SER A 444 2.15 8.82 -5.10
CA SER A 444 1.93 7.91 -3.99
C SER A 444 0.52 8.17 -3.45
N VAL A 445 -0.33 7.18 -3.51
CA VAL A 445 -1.73 7.29 -3.10
C VAL A 445 -2.03 6.28 -2.00
N THR A 446 -2.60 6.78 -0.92
CA THR A 446 -3.17 5.97 0.16
C THR A 446 -4.64 6.31 0.26
N TYR A 447 -5.52 5.34 0.06
CA TYR A 447 -6.95 5.55 0.20
C TYR A 447 -7.64 4.32 0.78
N THR A 448 -8.81 4.52 1.37
CA THR A 448 -9.41 3.52 2.25
C THR A 448 -10.94 3.65 2.30
N LEU A 449 -11.57 2.58 2.71
CA LEU A 449 -12.95 2.57 3.20
C LEU A 449 -13.03 2.65 4.73
N GLY A 450 -11.86 2.66 5.41
CA GLY A 450 -11.75 2.54 6.84
C GLY A 450 -11.38 1.11 7.25
N SER A 451 -12.35 0.22 7.39
CA SER A 451 -12.13 -1.23 7.56
C SER A 451 -12.27 -1.97 6.23
N ASP A 452 -11.92 -3.27 6.17
CA ASP A 452 -12.21 -4.12 5.00
C ASP A 452 -13.71 -4.07 4.68
N PHE A 453 -14.04 -3.71 3.45
CA PHE A 453 -15.40 -3.43 2.97
C PHE A 453 -16.10 -2.26 3.68
N GLY A 454 -15.36 -1.38 4.34
CA GLY A 454 -15.89 -0.20 5.02
C GLY A 454 -16.96 -0.53 6.07
N SER A 455 -18.09 0.14 5.98
CA SER A 455 -19.26 -0.11 6.83
C SER A 455 -20.05 -1.38 6.46
N GLY A 456 -19.70 -2.04 5.35
CA GLY A 456 -20.43 -3.17 4.77
C GLY A 456 -21.72 -2.77 4.03
N ALA A 457 -22.13 -1.50 4.12
CA ALA A 457 -23.28 -0.99 3.41
C ALA A 457 -22.90 -0.62 1.96
N MET A 458 -23.80 -0.92 1.03
CA MET A 458 -23.65 -0.58 -0.38
C MET A 458 -24.91 0.13 -0.85
N ILE A 459 -24.74 1.26 -1.51
CA ILE A 459 -25.86 2.05 -2.07
C ILE A 459 -26.53 1.27 -3.20
N ALA A 460 -27.82 1.12 -3.09
CA ALA A 460 -28.64 0.35 -4.01
C ALA A 460 -28.57 0.89 -5.45
N GLY A 461 -28.33 -0.02 -6.41
CA GLY A 461 -28.24 0.28 -7.84
C GLY A 461 -27.04 1.12 -8.25
N THR A 462 -26.01 1.25 -7.39
CA THR A 462 -24.78 2.00 -7.71
C THR A 462 -23.50 1.20 -7.58
N GLY A 463 -23.50 0.10 -6.83
CA GLY A 463 -22.30 -0.67 -6.52
C GLY A 463 -21.30 0.06 -5.61
N ILE A 464 -21.66 1.19 -5.02
CA ILE A 464 -20.79 1.98 -4.15
C ILE A 464 -20.79 1.39 -2.74
N LEU A 465 -19.66 0.78 -2.33
CA LEU A 465 -19.40 0.46 -0.93
C LEU A 465 -19.10 1.74 -0.15
N LEU A 466 -19.74 1.87 1.01
CA LEU A 466 -19.57 3.00 1.90
C LEU A 466 -18.44 2.79 2.91
N ASN A 467 -17.71 3.85 3.18
CA ASN A 467 -16.72 3.90 4.23
C ASN A 467 -17.35 3.76 5.63
N ASN A 468 -16.51 3.54 6.66
CA ASN A 468 -16.91 3.61 8.07
C ASN A 468 -16.05 4.64 8.84
N GLN A 469 -15.86 5.80 8.25
CA GLN A 469 -14.99 6.86 8.78
C GLN A 469 -15.63 7.66 9.92
N MET A 470 -16.89 7.45 10.25
CA MET A 470 -17.50 8.03 11.45
C MET A 470 -16.95 7.44 12.76
N ASN A 471 -16.17 6.37 12.65
CA ASN A 471 -15.45 5.73 13.77
C ASN A 471 -14.04 6.32 14.01
N ASN A 472 -13.64 7.38 13.32
CA ASN A 472 -12.31 7.98 13.43
C ASN A 472 -12.34 9.32 14.19
#